data_dcb206f5353858ca3f4edc40689ad26f
#
_entry.id   dcb206f5353858ca3f4edc40689ad26f
#
_cell.length_a   1.000
_cell.length_b   1.000
_cell.length_c   1.000
_cell.angle_alpha   90.00
_cell.angle_beta   90.00
_cell.angle_gamma   90.00
#
_symmetry.space_group_name_H-M   'P 1'
#
loop_
_entity.id
_entity.type
_entity.pdbx_description
1 polymer ?
#
loop_
_entity_poly.entity_id
_entity_poly.type
_entity_poly.pdbx_seq_one_letter_code
_entity_poly.pdbx_strand_id
1 'polypeptide(L)'
;VVEAASDVPVMNVEMLDELRDLLFDTTTRYKVAYGGRGGSKSTGIADYVLSRMLADGSQVVVCRELKDSIFDSIHALLKERLDFYGVADRFEVLNDRIVCKHNRAMLSYKHLHNNTTEIKGLQGKQICWIFEAEKLTKESWDILDPTVRLNDSEVIIEFNPDGSDDFVYTRFVINTPDNCRVLYLTYLDNPWCTDVNRKQAEDCKRDFPDDYRHIWLGEPSNVGARIYPGFDEEIHVREFRMDALQPIANFFMGQDPATVYYPFCVWMARIARGDEGFDYLVYNEYPTVGMMRGKWFHEVRQELPCSLTLKQRANMYQVLDRTIDRSFDWIRMRARGIDTRFAKASGAASTTTATVGMIEAMADPANGGLTFETPPESSIDCQRDKLRELMEFNRDLGVIRGVNEPHFFVMPHCHNVIDAFKHHRVDRKTKSEDQKRKDPIDAVRICMATMDQHPHVDPVAAIINTGSRNVVAHDPERELRETFLNRR
;
A
#
# COMPACT_ATOMS: atom_id res chain seq x y z
N VAL A 1 23.17 55.17 -35.25
CA VAL A 1 22.35 54.40 -34.30
C VAL A 1 22.87 52.97 -34.35
N VAL A 2 23.74 52.61 -33.42
CA VAL A 2 24.20 51.23 -33.25
C VAL A 2 23.10 50.57 -32.43
N GLU A 3 22.36 49.61 -33.03
CA GLU A 3 21.52 48.70 -32.30
C GLU A 3 22.41 47.91 -31.32
N ALA A 4 22.25 48.19 -30.04
CA ALA A 4 22.79 47.33 -28.98
C ALA A 4 22.08 45.98 -29.12
N ALA A 5 22.78 44.98 -29.63
CA ALA A 5 22.34 43.59 -29.49
C ALA A 5 22.00 43.36 -28.01
N SER A 6 20.82 42.90 -27.76
CA SER A 6 20.35 42.60 -26.39
C SER A 6 21.29 41.54 -25.81
N ASP A 7 22.09 41.97 -24.83
CA ASP A 7 23.09 41.12 -24.13
C ASP A 7 22.39 40.23 -23.10
N VAL A 8 21.33 39.55 -23.57
CA VAL A 8 20.66 38.54 -22.75
C VAL A 8 21.57 37.31 -22.76
N PRO A 9 22.12 36.94 -21.64
CA PRO A 9 23.00 35.78 -21.55
C PRO A 9 22.22 34.52 -21.92
N VAL A 10 22.69 33.78 -22.90
CA VAL A 10 22.08 32.52 -23.35
C VAL A 10 22.84 31.37 -22.75
N MET A 11 22.10 30.46 -22.09
CA MET A 11 22.60 29.19 -21.64
C MET A 11 22.13 28.10 -22.61
N ASN A 12 23.07 27.53 -23.36
CA ASN A 12 22.76 26.44 -24.30
C ASN A 12 22.63 25.13 -23.49
N VAL A 13 21.41 24.78 -23.17
CA VAL A 13 21.11 23.59 -22.35
C VAL A 13 21.09 22.35 -23.23
N GLU A 14 21.81 21.31 -22.80
CA GLU A 14 21.82 19.99 -23.40
C GLU A 14 21.03 19.03 -22.48
N MET A 15 19.91 18.51 -22.97
CA MET A 15 19.06 17.57 -22.25
C MET A 15 18.37 16.61 -23.22
N LEU A 16 17.76 15.55 -22.67
CA LEU A 16 16.94 14.63 -23.45
C LEU A 16 15.80 15.38 -24.15
N ASP A 17 15.51 15.01 -25.39
CA ASP A 17 14.49 15.69 -26.20
C ASP A 17 13.12 15.58 -25.55
N GLU A 18 12.76 14.40 -25.02
CA GLU A 18 11.49 14.17 -24.35
C GLU A 18 11.35 15.00 -23.06
N LEU A 19 12.45 15.16 -22.32
CA LEU A 19 12.47 15.99 -21.12
C LEU A 19 12.39 17.48 -21.47
N ARG A 20 13.05 17.90 -22.55
CA ARG A 20 12.92 19.26 -23.09
C ARG A 20 11.46 19.54 -23.48
N ASP A 21 10.85 18.62 -24.22
CA ASP A 21 9.45 18.76 -24.68
C ASP A 21 8.47 18.80 -23.51
N LEU A 22 8.76 18.11 -22.40
CA LEU A 22 7.98 18.21 -21.17
C LEU A 22 8.17 19.58 -20.50
N LEU A 23 9.43 20.00 -20.28
CA LEU A 23 9.74 21.18 -19.47
C LEU A 23 9.38 22.49 -20.16
N PHE A 24 9.54 22.56 -21.49
CA PHE A 24 9.19 23.76 -22.27
C PHE A 24 7.72 23.77 -22.78
N ASP A 25 6.93 22.77 -22.43
CA ASP A 25 5.50 22.80 -22.69
C ASP A 25 4.83 23.95 -21.92
N THR A 26 4.16 24.86 -22.64
CA THR A 26 3.44 25.99 -22.06
C THR A 26 1.95 25.73 -21.90
N THR A 27 1.46 24.56 -22.31
CA THR A 27 0.05 24.22 -22.31
C THR A 27 -0.39 23.54 -21.02
N THR A 28 0.53 22.90 -20.29
CA THR A 28 0.24 22.17 -19.06
C THR A 28 0.92 22.84 -17.85
N ARG A 29 0.18 22.87 -16.74
CA ARG A 29 0.67 23.41 -15.46
C ARG A 29 1.56 22.43 -14.71
N TYR A 30 1.17 21.14 -14.68
CA TYR A 30 1.91 20.10 -13.98
C TYR A 30 2.78 19.31 -14.94
N LYS A 31 4.06 19.25 -14.62
CA LYS A 31 5.07 18.56 -15.39
C LYS A 31 5.70 17.50 -14.52
N VAL A 32 5.46 16.23 -14.83
CA VAL A 32 5.87 15.12 -14.01
C VAL A 32 6.96 14.32 -14.72
N ALA A 33 8.12 14.21 -14.09
CA ALA A 33 9.22 13.37 -14.54
C ALA A 33 9.48 12.27 -13.49
N TYR A 34 9.12 11.02 -13.79
CA TYR A 34 9.31 9.91 -12.87
C TYR A 34 10.04 8.73 -13.49
N GLY A 35 10.48 7.77 -12.69
CA GLY A 35 11.14 6.55 -13.14
C GLY A 35 12.36 6.17 -12.32
N GLY A 36 13.26 5.35 -12.92
CA GLY A 36 14.43 4.81 -12.23
C GLY A 36 15.57 5.80 -12.00
N ARG A 37 16.60 5.32 -11.30
CA ARG A 37 17.86 6.03 -11.11
C ARG A 37 18.60 6.17 -12.46
N GLY A 38 19.42 7.20 -12.58
CA GLY A 38 20.26 7.42 -13.76
C GLY A 38 19.54 7.97 -14.99
N GLY A 39 18.23 8.28 -14.91
CA GLY A 39 17.44 8.82 -16.04
C GLY A 39 17.64 10.32 -16.34
N SER A 40 18.64 10.98 -15.75
CA SER A 40 18.95 12.41 -15.97
C SER A 40 17.84 13.41 -15.61
N LYS A 41 16.81 13.00 -14.88
CA LYS A 41 15.67 13.84 -14.50
C LYS A 41 16.11 15.11 -13.76
N SER A 42 16.78 14.95 -12.61
CA SER A 42 17.22 16.06 -11.75
C SER A 42 18.18 17.00 -12.47
N THR A 43 19.10 16.46 -13.27
CA THR A 43 20.07 17.23 -14.05
C THR A 43 19.37 18.12 -15.08
N GLY A 44 18.45 17.54 -15.86
CA GLY A 44 17.74 18.31 -16.88
C GLY A 44 16.79 19.35 -16.29
N ILE A 45 16.12 19.05 -15.15
CA ILE A 45 15.28 20.03 -14.45
C ILE A 45 16.14 21.15 -13.86
N ALA A 46 17.31 20.84 -13.28
CA ALA A 46 18.26 21.85 -12.81
C ALA A 46 18.69 22.79 -13.93
N ASP A 47 19.06 22.25 -15.09
CA ASP A 47 19.43 23.03 -16.26
C ASP A 47 18.29 23.91 -16.77
N TYR A 48 17.08 23.37 -16.80
CA TYR A 48 15.89 24.13 -17.16
C TYR A 48 15.64 25.30 -16.22
N VAL A 49 15.62 25.10 -14.91
CA VAL A 49 15.32 26.18 -13.96
C VAL A 49 16.41 27.26 -13.98
N LEU A 50 17.69 26.89 -14.12
CA LEU A 50 18.79 27.84 -14.24
C LEU A 50 18.69 28.65 -15.54
N SER A 51 18.34 28.02 -16.66
CA SER A 51 18.15 28.69 -17.95
C SER A 51 17.00 29.70 -17.90
N ARG A 52 15.87 29.34 -17.24
CA ARG A 52 14.71 30.23 -17.05
C ARG A 52 15.06 31.42 -16.14
N MET A 53 15.81 31.18 -15.05
CA MET A 53 16.28 32.25 -14.19
C MET A 53 17.14 33.27 -14.96
N LEU A 54 17.99 32.76 -15.83
CA LEU A 54 18.91 33.62 -16.63
C LEU A 54 18.17 34.37 -17.72
N ALA A 55 17.29 33.71 -18.48
CA ALA A 55 16.64 34.23 -19.65
C ALA A 55 15.48 35.19 -19.35
N ASP A 56 14.56 34.82 -18.48
CA ASP A 56 13.32 35.58 -18.25
C ASP A 56 13.11 36.05 -16.80
N GLY A 57 14.05 35.77 -15.92
CA GLY A 57 13.97 36.23 -14.53
C GLY A 57 13.01 35.41 -13.63
N SER A 58 12.65 34.20 -14.04
CA SER A 58 11.74 33.32 -13.29
C SER A 58 12.16 33.14 -11.85
N GLN A 59 11.21 33.37 -10.93
CA GLN A 59 11.39 33.12 -9.50
C GLN A 59 11.12 31.63 -9.23
N VAL A 60 12.07 30.93 -8.65
CA VAL A 60 12.03 29.48 -8.44
C VAL A 60 11.94 29.14 -6.96
N VAL A 61 11.19 28.12 -6.63
CA VAL A 61 11.27 27.43 -5.33
C VAL A 61 11.49 25.94 -5.56
N VAL A 62 12.45 25.37 -4.85
CA VAL A 62 12.66 23.93 -4.77
C VAL A 62 12.08 23.44 -3.45
N CYS A 63 11.16 22.50 -3.53
CA CYS A 63 10.43 21.95 -2.39
C CYS A 63 10.74 20.47 -2.17
N ARG A 64 10.72 20.03 -0.91
CA ARG A 64 10.75 18.63 -0.52
C ARG A 64 9.88 18.41 0.72
N GLU A 65 9.30 17.22 0.88
CA GLU A 65 8.46 16.92 2.06
C GLU A 65 9.28 16.94 3.36
N LEU A 66 10.37 16.18 3.43
CA LEU A 66 11.16 16.01 4.65
C LEU A 66 12.41 16.90 4.70
N LYS A 67 12.85 17.23 5.91
CA LYS A 67 13.94 18.18 6.17
C LYS A 67 15.36 17.65 5.90
N ASP A 68 15.53 16.33 5.70
CA ASP A 68 16.86 15.73 5.63
C ASP A 68 17.61 16.13 4.35
N SER A 69 18.75 16.79 4.52
CA SER A 69 19.83 17.04 3.53
C SER A 69 19.46 17.54 2.12
N ILE A 70 18.29 18.15 1.91
CA ILE A 70 17.91 18.76 0.62
C ILE A 70 18.99 19.73 0.13
N PHE A 71 19.48 20.53 1.05
CA PHE A 71 20.41 21.60 0.72
C PHE A 71 21.73 21.08 0.17
N ASP A 72 22.18 19.91 0.64
CA ASP A 72 23.49 19.41 0.23
C ASP A 72 23.47 18.80 -1.16
N SER A 73 22.45 18.02 -1.53
CA SER A 73 22.41 17.32 -2.81
C SER A 73 21.97 18.22 -3.98
N ILE A 74 20.82 18.91 -3.86
CA ILE A 74 20.28 19.72 -4.93
C ILE A 74 21.05 21.03 -5.11
N HIS A 75 21.50 21.63 -4.01
CA HIS A 75 22.32 22.83 -4.07
C HIS A 75 23.69 22.55 -4.73
N ALA A 76 24.32 21.40 -4.39
CA ALA A 76 25.54 20.96 -5.02
C ALA A 76 25.35 20.70 -6.52
N LEU A 77 24.26 20.05 -6.92
CA LEU A 77 23.91 19.81 -8.32
C LEU A 77 23.76 21.15 -9.08
N LEU A 78 22.98 22.09 -8.55
CA LEU A 78 22.77 23.39 -9.19
C LEU A 78 24.10 24.15 -9.38
N LYS A 79 24.98 24.13 -8.37
CA LYS A 79 26.29 24.71 -8.44
C LYS A 79 27.17 24.06 -9.52
N GLU A 80 27.19 22.72 -9.54
CA GLU A 80 27.90 21.96 -10.58
C GLU A 80 27.42 22.32 -11.99
N ARG A 81 26.09 22.50 -12.18
CA ARG A 81 25.54 22.87 -13.48
C ARG A 81 25.93 24.30 -13.91
N LEU A 82 25.95 25.24 -12.95
CA LEU A 82 26.43 26.59 -13.22
C LEU A 82 27.91 26.61 -13.69
N ASP A 83 28.76 25.81 -13.06
CA ASP A 83 30.17 25.65 -13.41
C ASP A 83 30.30 24.94 -14.77
N PHE A 84 29.53 23.90 -15.05
CA PHE A 84 29.51 23.13 -16.29
C PHE A 84 29.19 23.99 -17.49
N TYR A 85 28.22 24.90 -17.38
CA TYR A 85 27.85 25.83 -18.47
C TYR A 85 28.71 27.10 -18.50
N GLY A 86 29.65 27.28 -17.58
CA GLY A 86 30.50 28.46 -17.50
C GLY A 86 29.76 29.76 -17.22
N VAL A 87 28.63 29.68 -16.52
CA VAL A 87 27.77 30.84 -16.17
C VAL A 87 27.77 31.17 -14.68
N ALA A 88 28.63 30.55 -13.89
CA ALA A 88 28.69 30.74 -12.43
C ALA A 88 28.96 32.23 -12.05
N ASP A 89 29.69 32.98 -12.84
CA ASP A 89 29.94 34.42 -12.66
C ASP A 89 28.66 35.27 -12.73
N ARG A 90 27.63 34.77 -13.39
CA ARG A 90 26.33 35.43 -13.54
C ARG A 90 25.39 35.22 -12.32
N PHE A 91 25.77 34.35 -11.42
CA PHE A 91 24.97 34.04 -10.22
C PHE A 91 25.74 34.36 -8.94
N GLU A 92 25.00 34.71 -7.92
CA GLU A 92 25.43 34.74 -6.53
C GLU A 92 24.90 33.51 -5.81
N VAL A 93 25.81 32.60 -5.46
CA VAL A 93 25.46 31.34 -4.82
C VAL A 93 25.64 31.49 -3.29
N LEU A 94 24.55 31.54 -2.56
CA LEU A 94 24.49 31.64 -1.11
C LEU A 94 24.07 30.28 -0.52
N ASN A 95 24.29 30.06 0.76
CA ASN A 95 23.98 28.77 1.40
C ASN A 95 22.51 28.38 1.32
N ASP A 96 21.59 29.34 1.28
CA ASP A 96 20.13 29.15 1.35
C ASP A 96 19.39 29.51 0.05
N ARG A 97 20.10 30.03 -0.95
CA ARG A 97 19.52 30.49 -2.21
C ARG A 97 20.55 30.73 -3.30
N ILE A 98 20.09 30.81 -4.52
CA ILE A 98 20.88 31.20 -5.70
C ILE A 98 20.19 32.41 -6.35
N VAL A 99 20.95 33.48 -6.62
CA VAL A 99 20.40 34.72 -7.17
C VAL A 99 21.09 35.05 -8.49
N CYS A 100 20.33 35.23 -9.54
CA CYS A 100 20.86 35.75 -10.83
C CYS A 100 21.20 37.25 -10.68
N LYS A 101 22.43 37.63 -10.96
CA LYS A 101 22.91 39.00 -10.79
C LYS A 101 22.26 39.99 -11.77
N HIS A 102 21.95 39.49 -12.97
CA HIS A 102 21.45 40.30 -14.08
C HIS A 102 20.00 40.80 -13.83
N ASN A 103 19.08 39.90 -13.47
CA ASN A 103 17.65 40.20 -13.38
C ASN A 103 17.04 39.97 -11.97
N ARG A 104 17.90 39.61 -11.02
CA ARG A 104 17.51 39.34 -9.62
C ARG A 104 16.55 38.13 -9.46
N ALA A 105 16.47 37.23 -10.43
CA ALA A 105 15.80 35.99 -10.28
C ALA A 105 16.38 35.19 -9.10
N MET A 106 15.53 34.59 -8.29
CA MET A 106 15.97 33.92 -7.06
C MET A 106 15.39 32.51 -6.99
N LEU A 107 16.28 31.54 -6.82
CA LEU A 107 15.93 30.15 -6.42
C LEU A 107 16.13 30.05 -4.91
N SER A 108 15.11 29.53 -4.22
CA SER A 108 15.11 29.29 -2.77
C SER A 108 14.60 27.88 -2.47
N TYR A 109 14.86 27.39 -1.26
CA TYR A 109 14.50 26.04 -0.85
C TYR A 109 13.44 26.06 0.25
N LYS A 110 12.52 25.10 0.25
CA LYS A 110 11.46 24.99 1.26
C LYS A 110 11.14 23.53 1.63
N HIS A 111 10.88 23.30 2.91
CA HIS A 111 10.34 22.04 3.42
C HIS A 111 8.83 22.14 3.53
N LEU A 112 8.12 21.07 3.18
CA LEU A 112 6.66 21.09 3.16
C LEU A 112 6.05 20.53 4.44
N HIS A 113 6.66 19.50 5.03
CA HIS A 113 6.13 18.81 6.20
C HIS A 113 5.98 19.73 7.41
N ASN A 114 4.77 19.78 7.96
CA ASN A 114 4.41 20.59 9.15
C ASN A 114 4.72 22.08 9.06
N ASN A 115 4.87 22.64 7.84
CA ASN A 115 5.34 24.02 7.65
C ASN A 115 4.35 24.90 6.89
N THR A 116 3.10 24.90 7.31
CA THR A 116 2.01 25.64 6.66
C THR A 116 2.28 27.14 6.51
N THR A 117 3.06 27.74 7.41
CA THR A 117 3.37 29.17 7.39
C THR A 117 4.39 29.51 6.31
N GLU A 118 5.41 28.68 6.11
CA GLU A 118 6.41 28.91 5.05
C GLU A 118 5.87 28.62 3.66
N ILE A 119 4.98 27.64 3.52
CA ILE A 119 4.31 27.34 2.26
C ILE A 119 3.49 28.53 1.78
N LYS A 120 2.76 29.21 2.68
CA LYS A 120 2.00 30.42 2.34
C LYS A 120 2.85 31.59 1.83
N GLY A 121 4.17 31.57 2.10
CA GLY A 121 5.13 32.56 1.60
C GLY A 121 5.58 32.34 0.13
N LEU A 122 5.09 31.29 -0.55
CA LEU A 122 5.46 30.94 -1.93
C LEU A 122 4.70 31.75 -3.00
N GLN A 123 3.91 32.74 -2.61
CA GLN A 123 3.25 33.64 -3.57
C GLN A 123 4.33 34.37 -4.43
N GLY A 124 4.07 34.44 -5.75
CA GLY A 124 5.00 35.11 -6.69
C GLY A 124 6.12 34.24 -7.23
N LYS A 125 6.04 32.91 -7.04
CA LYS A 125 6.92 31.96 -7.69
C LYS A 125 6.32 31.49 -9.01
N GLN A 126 7.09 31.58 -10.09
CA GLN A 126 6.73 31.05 -11.42
C GLN A 126 6.98 29.56 -11.48
N ILE A 127 8.09 29.08 -10.92
CA ILE A 127 8.46 27.67 -10.98
C ILE A 127 8.51 27.10 -9.55
N CYS A 128 7.73 26.07 -9.32
CA CYS A 128 7.78 25.23 -8.12
C CYS A 128 8.29 23.85 -8.50
N TRP A 129 9.51 23.52 -8.11
CA TRP A 129 10.08 22.20 -8.34
C TRP A 129 10.00 21.36 -7.08
N ILE A 130 9.21 20.28 -7.10
CA ILE A 130 9.11 19.32 -6.01
C ILE A 130 10.09 18.18 -6.29
N PHE A 131 11.18 18.19 -5.54
CA PHE A 131 12.31 17.27 -5.67
C PHE A 131 12.13 16.08 -4.73
N GLU A 132 12.38 14.85 -5.22
CA GLU A 132 12.13 13.60 -4.50
C GLU A 132 10.70 13.56 -3.91
N ALA A 133 9.72 13.73 -4.81
CA ALA A 133 8.32 13.89 -4.44
C ALA A 133 7.63 12.58 -4.03
N GLU A 134 8.30 11.42 -4.01
CA GLU A 134 7.71 10.13 -3.58
C GLU A 134 7.17 10.17 -2.15
N LYS A 135 7.66 11.08 -1.32
CA LYS A 135 7.21 11.27 0.08
C LYS A 135 6.18 12.38 0.26
N LEU A 136 5.81 13.07 -0.83
CA LEU A 136 4.83 14.16 -0.77
C LEU A 136 3.48 13.65 -0.26
N THR A 137 2.99 14.29 0.81
CA THR A 137 1.68 13.96 1.37
C THR A 137 0.56 14.75 0.69
N LYS A 138 -0.66 14.21 0.76
CA LYS A 138 -1.85 14.93 0.28
C LYS A 138 -2.06 16.24 1.04
N GLU A 139 -1.81 16.25 2.33
CA GLU A 139 -1.93 17.42 3.21
C GLU A 139 -1.00 18.54 2.77
N SER A 140 0.26 18.23 2.48
CA SER A 140 1.24 19.21 1.97
C SER A 140 0.84 19.73 0.59
N TRP A 141 0.36 18.84 -0.27
CA TRP A 141 -0.12 19.20 -1.61
C TRP A 141 -1.33 20.14 -1.56
N ASP A 142 -2.33 19.86 -0.73
CA ASP A 142 -3.55 20.67 -0.61
C ASP A 142 -3.26 22.12 -0.13
N ILE A 143 -2.11 22.36 0.48
CA ILE A 143 -1.65 23.69 0.87
C ILE A 143 -0.76 24.32 -0.22
N LEU A 144 0.13 23.54 -0.83
CA LEU A 144 1.10 24.01 -1.81
C LEU A 144 0.44 24.47 -3.10
N ASP A 145 -0.40 23.64 -3.69
CA ASP A 145 -0.98 23.87 -5.01
C ASP A 145 -1.80 25.17 -5.09
N PRO A 146 -2.70 25.50 -4.12
CA PRO A 146 -3.39 26.79 -4.13
C PRO A 146 -2.49 27.99 -3.84
N THR A 147 -1.28 27.77 -3.30
CA THR A 147 -0.34 28.85 -2.97
C THR A 147 0.48 29.27 -4.17
N VAL A 148 0.88 28.34 -5.03
CA VAL A 148 1.56 28.61 -6.32
C VAL A 148 0.50 28.99 -7.35
N ARG A 149 0.17 30.27 -7.46
CA ARG A 149 -1.04 30.76 -8.16
C ARG A 149 -0.85 31.87 -9.18
N LEU A 150 0.36 32.11 -9.63
CA LEU A 150 0.56 32.99 -10.79
C LEU A 150 -0.04 32.32 -12.03
N ASN A 151 -0.60 33.11 -12.95
CA ASN A 151 -1.26 32.60 -14.16
C ASN A 151 -0.34 31.75 -15.02
N ASP A 152 0.94 32.07 -15.02
CA ASP A 152 2.03 31.42 -15.78
C ASP A 152 2.89 30.50 -14.89
N SER A 153 2.40 30.17 -13.69
CA SER A 153 3.15 29.30 -12.79
C SER A 153 3.05 27.83 -13.20
N GLU A 154 4.16 27.13 -13.06
CA GLU A 154 4.30 25.70 -13.31
C GLU A 154 4.80 24.96 -12.09
N VAL A 155 4.35 23.71 -11.95
CA VAL A 155 4.78 22.80 -10.88
C VAL A 155 5.46 21.60 -11.53
N ILE A 156 6.77 21.46 -11.29
CA ILE A 156 7.56 20.33 -11.76
C ILE A 156 7.68 19.33 -10.63
N ILE A 157 7.27 18.10 -10.89
CA ILE A 157 7.23 17.03 -9.90
C ILE A 157 8.19 15.93 -10.34
N GLU A 158 9.21 15.69 -9.52
CA GLU A 158 10.23 14.69 -9.81
C GLU A 158 10.30 13.64 -8.73
N PHE A 159 10.25 12.36 -9.11
CA PHE A 159 10.38 11.28 -8.15
C PHE A 159 10.81 9.94 -8.78
N ASN A 160 11.35 9.07 -7.93
CA ASN A 160 11.44 7.65 -8.17
C ASN A 160 10.32 6.99 -7.36
N PRO A 161 9.35 6.28 -7.98
CA PRO A 161 8.24 5.68 -7.25
C PRO A 161 8.73 4.79 -6.11
N ASP A 162 8.17 4.95 -4.90
CA ASP A 162 8.45 4.06 -3.77
C ASP A 162 7.35 2.98 -3.68
N GLY A 163 6.09 3.38 -3.55
CA GLY A 163 4.94 2.48 -3.55
C GLY A 163 3.89 2.83 -4.61
N SER A 164 3.10 1.85 -5.03
CA SER A 164 1.99 2.08 -5.98
C SER A 164 0.84 2.89 -5.37
N ASP A 165 0.76 2.96 -4.04
CA ASP A 165 -0.21 3.69 -3.25
C ASP A 165 0.28 5.08 -2.79
N ASP A 166 1.49 5.49 -3.20
CA ASP A 166 2.00 6.83 -2.91
C ASP A 166 1.07 7.88 -3.53
N PHE A 167 0.81 8.96 -2.78
CA PHE A 167 -0.07 10.04 -3.22
C PHE A 167 0.30 10.57 -4.60
N VAL A 168 1.59 10.83 -4.83
CA VAL A 168 2.09 11.39 -6.10
C VAL A 168 1.90 10.41 -7.25
N TYR A 169 2.23 9.13 -7.04
CA TYR A 169 2.07 8.11 -8.05
C TYR A 169 0.60 7.92 -8.43
N THR A 170 -0.27 7.79 -7.43
CA THR A 170 -1.72 7.65 -7.63
C THR A 170 -2.32 8.88 -8.31
N ARG A 171 -1.94 10.10 -7.88
CA ARG A 171 -2.54 11.36 -8.33
C ARG A 171 -2.11 11.77 -9.74
N PHE A 172 -0.85 11.52 -10.09
CA PHE A 172 -0.27 12.05 -11.33
C PHE A 172 0.06 10.99 -12.38
N VAL A 173 0.31 9.73 -11.98
CA VAL A 173 0.62 8.65 -12.93
C VAL A 173 -0.62 7.81 -13.22
N ILE A 174 -1.33 7.35 -12.16
CA ILE A 174 -2.54 6.52 -12.34
C ILE A 174 -3.74 7.38 -12.74
N ASN A 175 -4.00 8.47 -12.01
CA ASN A 175 -5.14 9.38 -12.22
C ASN A 175 -4.66 10.74 -12.74
N THR A 176 -3.97 10.74 -13.88
CA THR A 176 -3.35 11.94 -14.49
C THR A 176 -4.39 13.03 -14.74
N PRO A 177 -4.20 14.27 -14.20
CA PRO A 177 -5.10 15.39 -14.48
C PRO A 177 -4.99 15.89 -15.93
N ASP A 178 -6.04 16.53 -16.44
CA ASP A 178 -6.08 17.06 -17.81
C ASP A 178 -4.97 18.11 -18.09
N ASN A 179 -4.56 18.90 -17.07
CA ASN A 179 -3.52 19.92 -17.16
C ASN A 179 -2.15 19.41 -16.70
N CYS A 180 -1.90 18.13 -16.84
CA CYS A 180 -0.68 17.44 -16.43
C CYS A 180 -0.08 16.69 -17.61
N ARG A 181 1.23 16.80 -17.76
CA ARG A 181 2.02 15.96 -18.67
C ARG A 181 2.99 15.12 -17.88
N VAL A 182 3.08 13.83 -18.22
CA VAL A 182 3.86 12.83 -17.48
C VAL A 182 4.89 12.21 -18.40
N LEU A 183 6.13 12.14 -17.93
CA LEU A 183 7.25 11.53 -18.62
C LEU A 183 7.90 10.48 -17.73
N TYR A 184 8.07 9.27 -18.25
CA TYR A 184 8.80 8.19 -17.62
C TYR A 184 10.20 8.10 -18.19
N LEU A 185 11.23 8.07 -17.33
CA LEU A 185 12.64 8.02 -17.70
C LEU A 185 13.42 7.05 -16.82
N THR A 186 14.30 6.29 -17.46
CA THR A 186 15.24 5.36 -16.80
C THR A 186 16.67 5.63 -17.26
N TYR A 187 17.64 4.90 -16.71
CA TYR A 187 19.02 4.95 -17.18
C TYR A 187 19.19 4.48 -18.64
N LEU A 188 18.24 3.72 -19.16
CA LEU A 188 18.24 3.23 -20.55
C LEU A 188 17.99 4.36 -21.55
N ASP A 189 17.24 5.37 -21.15
CA ASP A 189 16.90 6.55 -21.95
C ASP A 189 18.01 7.60 -21.92
N ASN A 190 18.96 7.48 -20.99
CA ASN A 190 20.01 8.46 -20.76
C ASN A 190 21.30 8.12 -21.51
N PRO A 191 21.66 8.86 -22.58
CA PRO A 191 22.91 8.63 -23.32
C PRO A 191 24.16 8.98 -22.49
N TRP A 192 24.03 9.84 -21.49
CA TRP A 192 25.13 10.24 -20.58
C TRP A 192 25.23 9.35 -19.34
N CYS A 193 24.45 8.25 -19.26
CA CYS A 193 24.57 7.32 -18.16
C CYS A 193 25.97 6.72 -18.12
N THR A 194 26.64 6.81 -16.98
CA THR A 194 28.03 6.34 -16.82
C THR A 194 28.11 4.81 -16.91
N ASP A 195 29.26 4.31 -17.40
CA ASP A 195 29.52 2.86 -17.46
C ASP A 195 29.42 2.20 -16.08
N VAL A 196 29.78 2.93 -15.02
CA VAL A 196 29.66 2.47 -13.62
C VAL A 196 28.19 2.23 -13.28
N ASN A 197 27.30 3.18 -13.59
CA ASN A 197 25.86 3.03 -13.33
C ASN A 197 25.25 1.89 -14.16
N ARG A 198 25.65 1.78 -15.44
CA ARG A 198 25.19 0.67 -16.32
C ARG A 198 25.60 -0.68 -15.75
N LYS A 199 26.85 -0.82 -15.34
CA LYS A 199 27.33 -2.05 -14.73
C LYS A 199 26.61 -2.37 -13.42
N GLN A 200 26.41 -1.38 -12.55
CA GLN A 200 25.65 -1.58 -11.32
C GLN A 200 24.20 -2.02 -11.58
N ALA A 201 23.56 -1.47 -12.62
CA ALA A 201 22.21 -1.89 -13.03
C ALA A 201 22.20 -3.35 -13.54
N GLU A 202 23.18 -3.74 -14.34
CA GLU A 202 23.31 -5.12 -14.84
C GLU A 202 23.59 -6.12 -13.71
N ASP A 203 24.47 -5.79 -12.77
CA ASP A 203 24.75 -6.61 -11.59
C ASP A 203 23.50 -6.73 -10.72
N CYS A 204 22.78 -5.63 -10.49
CA CYS A 204 21.52 -5.64 -9.76
C CYS A 204 20.45 -6.50 -10.47
N LYS A 205 20.36 -6.41 -11.81
CA LYS A 205 19.43 -7.21 -12.61
C LYS A 205 19.70 -8.70 -12.48
N ARG A 206 20.98 -9.10 -12.43
CA ARG A 206 21.38 -10.50 -12.30
C ARG A 206 21.13 -11.04 -10.88
N ASP A 207 21.52 -10.27 -9.86
CA ASP A 207 21.59 -10.76 -8.49
C ASP A 207 20.31 -10.44 -7.68
N PHE A 208 19.58 -9.36 -8.04
CA PHE A 208 18.39 -8.87 -7.35
C PHE A 208 17.35 -8.33 -8.37
N PRO A 209 16.67 -9.19 -9.15
CA PRO A 209 15.78 -8.76 -10.24
C PRO A 209 14.67 -7.80 -9.80
N ASP A 210 14.09 -8.00 -8.62
CA ASP A 210 13.03 -7.14 -8.10
C ASP A 210 13.56 -5.77 -7.68
N ASP A 211 14.73 -5.72 -7.05
CA ASP A 211 15.38 -4.44 -6.74
C ASP A 211 15.80 -3.70 -8.01
N TYR A 212 16.21 -4.42 -9.07
CA TYR A 212 16.49 -3.84 -10.37
C TYR A 212 15.25 -3.14 -10.96
N ARG A 213 14.09 -3.80 -10.94
CA ARG A 213 12.84 -3.22 -11.43
C ARG A 213 12.46 -1.96 -10.67
N HIS A 214 12.61 -1.99 -9.35
CA HIS A 214 12.31 -0.83 -8.51
C HIS A 214 13.35 0.29 -8.66
N ILE A 215 14.63 0.01 -8.45
CA ILE A 215 15.69 1.03 -8.35
C ILE A 215 16.03 1.60 -9.73
N TRP A 216 16.19 0.73 -10.73
CA TRP A 216 16.73 1.11 -12.04
C TRP A 216 15.65 1.37 -13.09
N LEU A 217 14.52 0.64 -13.03
CA LEU A 217 13.40 0.90 -13.91
C LEU A 217 12.35 1.83 -13.26
N GLY A 218 12.41 2.11 -11.96
CA GLY A 218 11.44 2.99 -11.30
C GLY A 218 10.03 2.42 -11.23
N GLU A 219 9.91 1.11 -11.24
CA GLU A 219 8.64 0.47 -10.94
C GLU A 219 8.34 0.64 -9.44
N PRO A 220 7.09 0.92 -9.06
CA PRO A 220 6.72 0.95 -7.67
C PRO A 220 7.15 -0.32 -6.95
N SER A 221 7.78 -0.18 -5.77
CA SER A 221 8.23 -1.33 -4.99
C SER A 221 7.04 -2.06 -4.40
N ASN A 222 6.48 -2.99 -5.15
CA ASN A 222 5.44 -3.87 -4.66
C ASN A 222 6.00 -5.11 -3.95
N VAL A 223 7.29 -5.40 -4.09
CA VAL A 223 7.88 -6.69 -3.73
C VAL A 223 8.82 -6.63 -2.53
N GLY A 224 9.61 -5.61 -2.37
CA GLY A 224 10.72 -5.63 -1.41
C GLY A 224 10.39 -5.59 0.08
N ALA A 225 9.13 -5.45 0.47
CA ALA A 225 8.72 -5.38 1.86
C ALA A 225 7.36 -6.03 2.16
N ARG A 226 6.77 -6.73 1.19
CA ARG A 226 5.52 -7.47 1.45
C ARG A 226 5.78 -8.56 2.48
N ILE A 227 4.95 -8.60 3.50
CA ILE A 227 5.03 -9.66 4.52
C ILE A 227 4.57 -10.99 3.92
N TYR A 228 3.64 -10.94 2.97
CA TYR A 228 3.08 -12.10 2.27
C TYR A 228 3.34 -12.01 0.75
N PRO A 229 4.58 -12.21 0.30
CA PRO A 229 4.92 -12.06 -1.13
C PRO A 229 4.25 -13.12 -2.01
N GLY A 230 3.94 -14.29 -1.46
CA GLY A 230 3.25 -15.39 -2.16
C GLY A 230 1.77 -15.11 -2.44
N PHE A 231 1.13 -14.11 -1.81
CA PHE A 231 -0.27 -13.82 -2.08
C PHE A 231 -0.45 -13.20 -3.47
N ASP A 232 -1.23 -13.87 -4.30
CA ASP A 232 -1.57 -13.48 -5.66
C ASP A 232 -3.09 -13.51 -5.84
N GLU A 233 -3.67 -12.38 -6.26
CA GLU A 233 -5.13 -12.23 -6.38
C GLU A 233 -5.74 -13.19 -7.39
N GLU A 234 -5.06 -13.44 -8.53
CA GLU A 234 -5.57 -14.35 -9.56
C GLU A 234 -5.58 -15.82 -9.12
N ILE A 235 -4.77 -16.16 -8.13
CA ILE A 235 -4.61 -17.53 -7.62
C ILE A 235 -5.43 -17.74 -6.35
N HIS A 236 -5.33 -16.80 -5.39
CA HIS A 236 -5.87 -16.97 -4.04
C HIS A 236 -7.27 -16.39 -3.86
N VAL A 237 -7.75 -15.50 -4.77
CA VAL A 237 -9.11 -14.96 -4.71
C VAL A 237 -10.04 -15.76 -5.61
N ARG A 238 -10.97 -16.49 -4.99
CA ARG A 238 -11.88 -17.40 -5.70
C ARG A 238 -13.26 -17.45 -5.07
N GLU A 239 -14.27 -17.65 -5.92
CA GLU A 239 -15.62 -17.97 -5.48
C GLU A 239 -15.72 -19.43 -5.04
N PHE A 240 -16.35 -19.64 -3.90
CA PHE A 240 -16.67 -20.97 -3.35
C PHE A 240 -18.18 -21.09 -3.11
N ARG A 241 -18.72 -22.24 -3.43
CA ARG A 241 -20.09 -22.58 -3.10
C ARG A 241 -20.17 -23.01 -1.63
N MET A 242 -20.75 -22.18 -0.78
CA MET A 242 -20.84 -22.44 0.66
C MET A 242 -21.65 -23.69 0.99
N ASP A 243 -22.68 -24.01 0.20
CA ASP A 243 -23.47 -25.23 0.34
C ASP A 243 -22.63 -26.50 0.15
N ALA A 244 -21.67 -26.47 -0.78
CA ALA A 244 -20.74 -27.57 -1.00
C ALA A 244 -19.69 -27.70 0.11
N LEU A 245 -19.31 -26.60 0.78
CA LEU A 245 -18.33 -26.60 1.85
C LEU A 245 -18.90 -27.08 3.18
N GLN A 246 -20.17 -26.85 3.42
CA GLN A 246 -20.83 -27.19 4.68
C GLN A 246 -20.58 -28.62 5.18
N PRO A 247 -20.66 -29.67 4.34
CA PRO A 247 -20.49 -31.05 4.79
C PRO A 247 -19.03 -31.46 5.06
N ILE A 248 -18.04 -30.66 4.64
CA ILE A 248 -16.60 -31.03 4.69
C ILE A 248 -15.73 -30.03 5.46
N ALA A 249 -16.29 -28.90 5.89
CA ALA A 249 -15.53 -27.84 6.50
C ALA A 249 -15.91 -27.59 7.97
N ASN A 250 -14.95 -27.14 8.76
CA ASN A 250 -15.20 -26.56 10.06
C ASN A 250 -15.06 -25.04 9.99
N PHE A 251 -16.00 -24.32 10.62
CA PHE A 251 -16.14 -22.88 10.52
C PHE A 251 -15.70 -22.18 11.80
N PHE A 252 -14.97 -21.08 11.66
CA PHE A 252 -14.38 -20.31 12.75
C PHE A 252 -14.50 -18.83 12.47
N MET A 253 -14.40 -18.02 13.53
CA MET A 253 -14.32 -16.58 13.46
C MET A 253 -13.07 -16.10 14.20
N GLY A 254 -12.36 -15.11 13.64
CA GLY A 254 -11.27 -14.40 14.29
C GLY A 254 -11.58 -12.92 14.42
N GLN A 255 -11.25 -12.33 15.56
CA GLN A 255 -11.48 -10.92 15.84
C GLN A 255 -10.24 -10.24 16.37
N ASP A 256 -9.82 -9.18 15.69
CA ASP A 256 -8.91 -8.17 16.25
C ASP A 256 -9.77 -7.09 16.92
N PRO A 257 -9.75 -7.02 18.28
CA PRO A 257 -10.66 -6.14 19.00
C PRO A 257 -10.20 -4.69 18.95
N ALA A 258 -11.16 -3.78 18.83
CA ALA A 258 -10.96 -2.38 19.11
C ALA A 258 -11.92 -1.90 20.19
N THR A 259 -11.44 -1.04 21.10
CA THR A 259 -12.26 -0.53 22.21
C THR A 259 -13.17 0.61 21.79
N VAL A 260 -12.70 1.49 20.92
CA VAL A 260 -13.39 2.72 20.50
C VAL A 260 -13.81 2.65 19.04
N TYR A 261 -12.98 2.02 18.21
CA TYR A 261 -13.20 1.91 16.77
C TYR A 261 -13.89 0.59 16.39
N TYR A 262 -14.12 0.38 15.10
CA TYR A 262 -14.63 -0.88 14.62
C TYR A 262 -13.61 -2.00 14.86
N PRO A 263 -14.00 -3.12 15.48
CA PRO A 263 -13.17 -4.32 15.48
C PRO A 263 -13.08 -4.87 14.07
N PHE A 264 -11.99 -5.51 13.72
CA PHE A 264 -11.93 -6.27 12.49
C PHE A 264 -12.17 -7.74 12.75
N CYS A 265 -13.07 -8.34 11.97
CA CYS A 265 -13.46 -9.73 12.12
C CYS A 265 -13.38 -10.45 10.78
N VAL A 266 -12.98 -11.70 10.81
CA VAL A 266 -13.01 -12.60 9.66
C VAL A 266 -13.73 -13.88 10.01
N TRP A 267 -14.40 -14.47 9.03
CA TRP A 267 -14.98 -15.80 9.09
C TRP A 267 -14.21 -16.71 8.14
N MET A 268 -13.74 -17.83 8.67
CA MET A 268 -12.91 -18.75 7.91
C MET A 268 -13.45 -20.18 7.98
N ALA A 269 -13.27 -20.92 6.89
CA ALA A 269 -13.50 -22.34 6.81
C ALA A 269 -12.16 -23.09 6.75
N ARG A 270 -12.02 -24.15 7.55
CA ARG A 270 -10.96 -25.15 7.42
C ARG A 270 -11.57 -26.37 6.73
N ILE A 271 -11.11 -26.64 5.51
CA ILE A 271 -11.66 -27.60 4.58
C ILE A 271 -10.73 -28.82 4.54
N ALA A 272 -11.24 -30.02 4.84
CA ALA A 272 -10.41 -31.23 4.80
C ALA A 272 -10.14 -31.67 3.38
N ARG A 273 -8.91 -32.12 3.12
CA ARG A 273 -8.42 -32.67 1.85
C ARG A 273 -8.10 -34.17 1.95
N GLY A 274 -8.81 -34.89 2.80
CA GLY A 274 -8.49 -36.28 3.14
C GLY A 274 -7.17 -36.35 3.92
N ASP A 275 -6.25 -37.22 3.50
CA ASP A 275 -4.95 -37.38 4.15
C ASP A 275 -3.93 -36.28 3.79
N GLU A 276 -4.28 -35.34 2.89
CA GLU A 276 -3.36 -34.32 2.35
C GLU A 276 -3.39 -33.00 3.15
N GLY A 277 -4.10 -32.94 4.30
CA GLY A 277 -4.15 -31.75 5.13
C GLY A 277 -5.42 -30.90 4.92
N PHE A 278 -5.26 -29.57 4.95
CA PHE A 278 -6.40 -28.64 4.94
C PHE A 278 -6.17 -27.47 4.00
N ASP A 279 -7.27 -27.03 3.35
CA ASP A 279 -7.37 -25.72 2.77
C ASP A 279 -8.03 -24.74 3.75
N TYR A 280 -7.65 -23.46 3.64
CA TYR A 280 -8.14 -22.39 4.48
C TYR A 280 -8.81 -21.33 3.61
N LEU A 281 -10.06 -20.99 3.90
CA LEU A 281 -10.84 -20.03 3.14
C LEU A 281 -11.34 -18.91 4.04
N VAL A 282 -11.02 -17.67 3.74
CA VAL A 282 -11.71 -16.50 4.31
C VAL A 282 -12.97 -16.26 3.48
N TYR A 283 -14.15 -16.46 4.08
CA TYR A 283 -15.43 -16.35 3.37
C TYR A 283 -16.29 -15.15 3.75
N ASN A 284 -15.95 -14.45 4.83
CA ASN A 284 -16.59 -13.18 5.22
C ASN A 284 -15.62 -12.29 5.99
N GLU A 285 -15.88 -10.99 5.93
CA GLU A 285 -15.18 -9.96 6.72
C GLU A 285 -16.16 -8.95 7.32
N TYR A 286 -15.77 -8.30 8.40
CA TYR A 286 -16.48 -7.18 9.01
C TYR A 286 -15.47 -6.20 9.61
N PRO A 287 -15.61 -4.89 9.40
CA PRO A 287 -16.61 -4.26 8.51
C PRO A 287 -16.25 -4.42 7.03
N THR A 288 -17.26 -4.46 6.18
CA THR A 288 -17.06 -4.48 4.71
C THR A 288 -16.85 -3.09 4.14
N VAL A 289 -16.22 -2.99 2.97
CA VAL A 289 -16.06 -1.72 2.23
C VAL A 289 -17.41 -1.04 1.97
N GLY A 290 -18.46 -1.82 1.70
CA GLY A 290 -19.82 -1.29 1.54
C GLY A 290 -20.36 -0.60 2.80
N MET A 291 -20.10 -1.16 4.00
CA MET A 291 -20.48 -0.55 5.28
C MET A 291 -19.70 0.73 5.56
N MET A 292 -18.47 0.85 5.05
CA MET A 292 -17.60 2.02 5.15
C MET A 292 -17.82 3.05 4.02
N ARG A 293 -18.99 3.01 3.36
CA ARG A 293 -19.35 3.93 2.27
C ARG A 293 -18.38 3.92 1.09
N GLY A 294 -17.84 2.77 0.75
CA GLY A 294 -16.87 2.59 -0.34
C GLY A 294 -15.42 2.91 0.02
N LYS A 295 -15.13 3.25 1.28
CA LYS A 295 -13.75 3.46 1.74
C LYS A 295 -13.16 2.17 2.31
N TRP A 296 -11.85 2.06 2.25
CA TRP A 296 -11.12 0.95 2.85
C TRP A 296 -11.09 1.07 4.38
N PHE A 297 -11.08 -0.06 5.09
CA PHE A 297 -11.03 -0.07 6.54
C PHE A 297 -9.83 0.70 7.10
N HIS A 298 -8.65 0.54 6.49
CA HIS A 298 -7.43 1.22 6.92
C HIS A 298 -7.47 2.75 6.77
N GLU A 299 -8.34 3.28 5.90
CA GLU A 299 -8.51 4.74 5.70
C GLU A 299 -9.38 5.37 6.80
N VAL A 300 -10.36 4.62 7.31
CA VAL A 300 -11.41 5.20 8.17
C VAL A 300 -11.40 4.67 9.60
N ARG A 301 -10.59 3.65 9.91
CA ARG A 301 -10.62 2.98 11.22
C ARG A 301 -10.44 3.92 12.43
N GLN A 302 -9.69 5.02 12.26
CA GLN A 302 -9.44 6.01 13.31
C GLN A 302 -10.42 7.19 13.30
N GLU A 303 -11.16 7.36 12.23
CA GLU A 303 -12.07 8.50 12.03
C GLU A 303 -13.50 8.19 12.43
N LEU A 304 -13.90 6.92 12.33
CA LEU A 304 -15.28 6.48 12.56
C LEU A 304 -15.37 5.58 13.81
N PRO A 305 -15.79 6.12 14.96
CA PRO A 305 -16.04 5.30 16.13
C PRO A 305 -17.19 4.32 15.86
N CYS A 306 -17.05 3.10 16.39
CA CYS A 306 -18.10 2.10 16.28
C CYS A 306 -19.32 2.52 17.13
N SER A 307 -20.41 2.89 16.46
CA SER A 307 -21.67 3.27 17.11
C SER A 307 -22.56 2.09 17.52
N LEU A 308 -22.15 0.84 17.18
CA LEU A 308 -22.93 -0.34 17.50
C LEU A 308 -22.82 -0.71 18.97
N THR A 309 -23.97 -0.93 19.61
CA THR A 309 -24.02 -1.57 20.93
C THR A 309 -23.53 -3.01 20.86
N LEU A 310 -23.13 -3.59 21.99
CA LEU A 310 -22.70 -5.00 22.07
C LEU A 310 -23.77 -5.94 21.53
N LYS A 311 -25.04 -5.70 21.84
CA LYS A 311 -26.17 -6.49 21.33
C LYS A 311 -26.31 -6.39 19.81
N GLN A 312 -26.21 -5.21 19.25
CA GLN A 312 -26.28 -5.02 17.79
C GLN A 312 -25.09 -5.70 17.09
N ARG A 313 -23.91 -5.61 17.69
CA ARG A 313 -22.70 -6.28 17.22
C ARG A 313 -22.85 -7.81 17.26
N ALA A 314 -23.31 -8.35 18.39
CA ALA A 314 -23.57 -9.78 18.54
C ALA A 314 -24.61 -10.30 17.54
N ASN A 315 -25.71 -9.57 17.33
CA ASN A 315 -26.73 -9.93 16.35
C ASN A 315 -26.15 -9.95 14.92
N MET A 316 -25.29 -9.01 14.59
CA MET A 316 -24.65 -8.97 13.27
C MET A 316 -23.68 -10.13 13.09
N TYR A 317 -22.85 -10.45 14.08
CA TYR A 317 -21.97 -11.62 14.03
C TYR A 317 -22.80 -12.91 13.84
N GLN A 318 -23.92 -13.07 14.52
CA GLN A 318 -24.82 -14.20 14.32
C GLN A 318 -25.43 -14.25 12.91
N VAL A 319 -25.68 -13.09 12.28
CA VAL A 319 -26.12 -13.04 10.88
C VAL A 319 -25.00 -13.49 9.95
N LEU A 320 -23.78 -13.03 10.17
CA LEU A 320 -22.61 -13.40 9.38
C LEU A 320 -22.18 -14.87 9.61
N ASP A 321 -22.37 -15.40 10.82
CA ASP A 321 -22.23 -16.83 11.09
C ASP A 321 -23.21 -17.68 10.25
N ARG A 322 -24.38 -17.13 9.94
CA ARG A 322 -25.50 -17.79 9.25
C ARG A 322 -25.56 -17.58 7.75
N THR A 323 -24.61 -16.89 7.16
CA THR A 323 -24.52 -16.83 5.68
C THR A 323 -24.27 -18.20 5.04
N ILE A 324 -24.01 -19.18 5.89
CA ILE A 324 -24.09 -20.60 5.62
C ILE A 324 -25.57 -20.99 5.65
N ASP A 325 -26.05 -21.63 4.59
CA ASP A 325 -27.46 -21.96 4.36
C ASP A 325 -28.15 -22.54 5.60
N ARG A 326 -29.30 -21.94 5.96
CA ARG A 326 -30.12 -22.37 7.13
C ARG A 326 -30.71 -23.76 7.00
N SER A 327 -30.63 -24.40 5.84
CA SER A 327 -31.16 -25.77 5.64
C SER A 327 -30.37 -26.84 6.39
N PHE A 328 -29.21 -26.50 6.96
CA PHE A 328 -28.36 -27.41 7.73
C PHE A 328 -28.19 -26.92 9.16
N ASP A 329 -29.12 -27.21 10.02
CA ASP A 329 -29.12 -26.85 11.46
C ASP A 329 -27.92 -27.40 12.27
N TRP A 330 -27.18 -28.33 11.71
CA TRP A 330 -26.08 -29.01 12.41
C TRP A 330 -24.72 -28.36 12.22
N ILE A 331 -24.58 -27.42 11.25
CA ILE A 331 -23.33 -26.67 11.09
C ILE A 331 -23.32 -25.46 11.99
N ARG A 332 -22.53 -25.57 13.03
CA ARG A 332 -22.31 -24.48 13.99
C ARG A 332 -20.91 -23.94 13.88
N MET A 333 -20.78 -22.65 14.12
CA MET A 333 -19.47 -22.05 14.38
C MET A 333 -18.78 -22.85 15.48
N ARG A 334 -17.58 -23.38 15.17
CA ARG A 334 -16.81 -24.23 16.11
C ARG A 334 -16.28 -23.41 17.27
N ALA A 335 -15.65 -22.29 16.96
CA ALA A 335 -15.10 -21.37 17.93
C ALA A 335 -14.99 -19.95 17.36
N ARG A 336 -14.90 -18.96 18.27
CA ARG A 336 -14.60 -17.56 17.96
C ARG A 336 -13.37 -17.15 18.73
N GLY A 337 -12.30 -16.80 18.01
CA GLY A 337 -11.06 -16.32 18.57
C GLY A 337 -11.04 -14.80 18.73
N ILE A 338 -10.41 -14.32 19.78
CA ILE A 338 -10.16 -12.90 20.03
C ILE A 338 -8.74 -12.69 20.51
N ASP A 339 -8.11 -11.57 20.12
CA ASP A 339 -6.75 -11.23 20.52
C ASP A 339 -6.64 -10.93 22.02
N THR A 340 -5.70 -11.60 22.68
CA THR A 340 -5.41 -11.45 24.12
C THR A 340 -4.28 -10.49 24.45
N ARG A 341 -3.56 -9.95 23.45
CA ARG A 341 -2.40 -9.08 23.70
C ARG A 341 -2.74 -7.91 24.61
N PHE A 342 -3.97 -7.41 24.55
CA PHE A 342 -4.49 -6.40 25.46
C PHE A 342 -4.76 -6.90 26.89
N ALA A 343 -4.98 -8.21 27.07
CA ALA A 343 -5.22 -8.80 28.38
C ALA A 343 -3.95 -8.96 29.24
N LYS A 344 -2.76 -8.92 28.62
CA LYS A 344 -1.47 -9.12 29.31
C LYS A 344 -0.71 -7.83 29.65
N ALA A 345 -1.16 -6.67 29.21
CA ALA A 345 -0.52 -5.39 29.50
C ALA A 345 -0.71 -5.00 30.97
N SER A 346 0.16 -5.55 31.83
CA SER A 346 0.26 -5.16 33.23
C SER A 346 0.76 -3.73 33.30
N GLY A 347 -0.13 -2.77 33.56
CA GLY A 347 0.22 -1.36 33.76
C GLY A 347 -0.74 -0.35 33.14
N ALA A 348 -1.45 -0.72 32.10
CA ALA A 348 -2.57 0.07 31.58
C ALA A 348 -3.89 -0.61 31.95
N ALA A 349 -4.31 -0.43 33.17
CA ALA A 349 -5.51 -1.09 33.76
C ALA A 349 -6.81 -0.89 32.94
N SER A 350 -6.84 0.02 31.98
CA SER A 350 -8.02 0.33 31.19
C SER A 350 -8.23 -0.59 29.98
N THR A 351 -7.18 -1.08 29.32
CA THR A 351 -7.31 -1.87 28.08
C THR A 351 -7.60 -3.35 28.38
N THR A 352 -6.91 -3.93 29.35
CA THR A 352 -7.12 -5.32 29.80
C THR A 352 -8.54 -5.53 30.33
N THR A 353 -8.99 -4.62 31.19
CA THR A 353 -10.34 -4.66 31.76
C THR A 353 -11.40 -4.47 30.68
N ALA A 354 -11.15 -3.65 29.66
CA ALA A 354 -12.12 -3.44 28.58
C ALA A 354 -12.28 -4.66 27.67
N THR A 355 -11.22 -5.41 27.38
CA THR A 355 -11.30 -6.62 26.55
C THR A 355 -11.95 -7.78 27.28
N VAL A 356 -11.55 -8.04 28.51
CA VAL A 356 -12.18 -9.07 29.35
C VAL A 356 -13.64 -8.71 29.59
N GLY A 357 -13.94 -7.48 29.96
CA GLY A 357 -15.31 -7.01 30.13
C GLY A 357 -16.17 -7.11 28.87
N MET A 358 -15.58 -6.94 27.67
CA MET A 358 -16.27 -7.13 26.39
C MET A 358 -16.60 -8.61 26.14
N ILE A 359 -15.66 -9.53 26.39
CA ILE A 359 -15.88 -10.97 26.25
C ILE A 359 -17.02 -11.43 27.18
N GLU A 360 -16.95 -11.07 28.47
CA GLU A 360 -17.97 -11.38 29.44
C GLU A 360 -19.33 -10.77 29.11
N ALA A 361 -19.32 -9.50 28.68
CA ALA A 361 -20.54 -8.80 28.30
C ALA A 361 -21.18 -9.39 27.03
N MET A 362 -20.41 -9.87 26.06
CA MET A 362 -20.95 -10.53 24.87
C MET A 362 -21.41 -11.95 25.15
N ALA A 363 -20.86 -12.62 26.17
CA ALA A 363 -21.32 -13.93 26.63
C ALA A 363 -22.66 -13.85 27.38
N ASP A 364 -23.04 -12.68 27.90
CA ASP A 364 -24.35 -12.45 28.52
C ASP A 364 -25.48 -12.72 27.51
N PRO A 365 -26.45 -13.59 27.79
CA PRO A 365 -27.60 -13.83 26.93
C PRO A 365 -28.38 -12.57 26.53
N ALA A 366 -28.42 -11.56 27.42
CA ALA A 366 -29.06 -10.26 27.11
C ALA A 366 -28.36 -9.51 25.96
N ASN A 367 -27.10 -9.76 25.77
CA ASN A 367 -26.26 -9.17 24.69
C ASN A 367 -26.01 -10.12 23.51
N GLY A 368 -26.61 -11.30 23.49
CA GLY A 368 -26.53 -12.26 22.41
C GLY A 368 -25.88 -13.59 22.72
N GLY A 369 -25.24 -13.75 23.89
CA GLY A 369 -24.68 -15.00 24.36
C GLY A 369 -23.53 -15.57 23.54
N LEU A 370 -22.69 -14.73 22.95
CA LEU A 370 -21.55 -15.15 22.13
C LEU A 370 -20.30 -15.36 22.98
N THR A 371 -19.74 -16.56 22.91
CA THR A 371 -18.50 -16.91 23.61
C THR A 371 -17.29 -16.74 22.67
N PHE A 372 -16.20 -16.23 23.23
CA PHE A 372 -14.93 -16.07 22.56
C PHE A 372 -13.83 -16.81 23.31
N GLU A 373 -12.87 -17.32 22.56
CA GLU A 373 -11.66 -17.97 23.05
C GLU A 373 -10.45 -17.07 22.77
N THR A 374 -9.44 -17.20 23.60
CA THR A 374 -8.23 -16.40 23.51
C THR A 374 -7.04 -17.32 23.22
N PRO A 375 -6.64 -17.48 21.94
CA PRO A 375 -5.48 -18.29 21.60
C PRO A 375 -4.22 -17.65 22.19
N PRO A 376 -3.20 -18.45 22.61
CA PRO A 376 -1.94 -17.92 23.11
C PRO A 376 -1.27 -17.00 22.07
N GLU A 377 -0.64 -15.91 22.53
CA GLU A 377 0.07 -14.96 21.65
C GLU A 377 1.12 -15.65 20.77
N SER A 378 1.90 -16.59 21.34
CA SER A 378 2.86 -17.40 20.61
C SER A 378 2.24 -18.17 19.44
N SER A 379 1.00 -18.66 19.60
CA SER A 379 0.26 -19.33 18.51
C SER A 379 -0.09 -18.35 17.40
N ILE A 380 -0.47 -17.11 17.73
CA ILE A 380 -0.80 -16.06 16.75
C ILE A 380 0.46 -15.69 15.96
N ASP A 381 1.60 -15.57 16.62
CA ASP A 381 2.87 -15.22 15.95
C ASP A 381 3.34 -16.31 14.99
N CYS A 382 3.19 -17.57 15.33
CA CYS A 382 3.50 -18.70 14.45
C CYS A 382 2.67 -18.71 13.16
N GLN A 383 1.47 -18.12 13.14
CA GLN A 383 0.60 -18.14 11.96
C GLN A 383 1.15 -17.31 10.77
N ARG A 384 2.10 -16.40 10.99
CA ARG A 384 2.72 -15.65 9.89
C ARG A 384 3.44 -16.57 8.90
N ASP A 385 4.30 -17.43 9.40
CA ASP A 385 5.09 -18.33 8.56
C ASP A 385 4.21 -19.42 7.95
N LYS A 386 3.24 -19.94 8.70
CA LYS A 386 2.23 -20.85 8.20
C LYS A 386 1.41 -20.24 7.04
N LEU A 387 0.97 -18.98 7.16
CA LEU A 387 0.27 -18.28 6.08
C LEU A 387 1.15 -18.11 4.83
N ARG A 388 2.44 -17.81 5.00
CA ARG A 388 3.37 -17.73 3.87
C ARG A 388 3.49 -19.07 3.15
N GLU A 389 3.68 -20.14 3.90
CA GLU A 389 3.76 -21.50 3.36
C GLU A 389 2.47 -21.90 2.60
N LEU A 390 1.30 -21.60 3.16
CA LEU A 390 0.00 -21.90 2.55
C LEU A 390 -0.28 -21.09 1.27
N MET A 391 0.42 -19.95 1.08
CA MET A 391 0.31 -19.08 -0.09
C MET A 391 1.39 -19.36 -1.15
N GLU A 392 2.35 -20.25 -0.87
CA GLU A 392 3.39 -20.58 -1.85
C GLU A 392 2.79 -21.29 -3.06
N PHE A 393 3.00 -20.71 -4.24
CA PHE A 393 2.57 -21.28 -5.51
C PHE A 393 3.47 -20.79 -6.65
N ASN A 394 4.05 -21.72 -7.40
CA ASN A 394 4.84 -21.39 -8.58
C ASN A 394 3.99 -21.51 -9.85
N ARG A 395 3.72 -20.37 -10.50
CA ARG A 395 2.89 -20.31 -11.73
C ARG A 395 3.51 -21.10 -12.89
N ASP A 396 4.83 -21.12 -13.01
CA ASP A 396 5.53 -21.78 -14.13
C ASP A 396 5.38 -23.29 -14.09
N LEU A 397 5.21 -23.85 -12.90
CA LEU A 397 4.99 -25.29 -12.71
C LEU A 397 3.53 -25.71 -12.90
N GLY A 398 2.59 -24.75 -12.83
CA GLY A 398 1.16 -25.06 -12.78
C GLY A 398 0.76 -25.82 -11.52
N VAL A 399 -0.52 -26.24 -11.44
CA VAL A 399 -1.03 -27.01 -10.29
C VAL A 399 -0.49 -28.45 -10.36
N ILE A 400 0.31 -28.83 -9.36
CA ILE A 400 0.81 -30.19 -9.15
C ILE A 400 0.37 -30.63 -7.76
N ARG A 401 -0.55 -31.58 -7.70
CA ARG A 401 -1.16 -32.07 -6.47
C ARG A 401 -0.11 -32.54 -5.45
N GLY A 402 -0.21 -32.02 -4.22
CA GLY A 402 0.69 -32.32 -3.13
C GLY A 402 2.10 -31.72 -3.24
N VAL A 403 2.39 -30.97 -4.33
CA VAL A 403 3.72 -30.37 -4.57
C VAL A 403 3.64 -28.86 -4.82
N ASN A 404 2.71 -28.43 -5.67
CA ASN A 404 2.54 -27.03 -6.06
C ASN A 404 1.06 -26.69 -6.14
N GLU A 405 0.46 -26.47 -4.96
CA GLU A 405 -0.96 -26.14 -4.81
C GLU A 405 -1.10 -25.01 -3.77
N PRO A 406 -1.93 -23.98 -4.04
CA PRO A 406 -2.26 -23.01 -3.02
C PRO A 406 -3.26 -23.61 -2.01
N HIS A 407 -3.08 -23.30 -0.72
CA HIS A 407 -3.90 -23.81 0.37
C HIS A 407 -4.61 -22.72 1.17
N PHE A 408 -4.44 -21.45 0.77
CA PHE A 408 -5.10 -20.31 1.38
C PHE A 408 -5.91 -19.56 0.32
N PHE A 409 -7.16 -19.29 0.61
CA PHE A 409 -8.09 -18.63 -0.30
C PHE A 409 -8.90 -17.54 0.40
N VAL A 410 -9.34 -16.56 -0.39
CA VAL A 410 -10.19 -15.45 0.06
C VAL A 410 -11.35 -15.29 -0.94
N MET A 411 -12.56 -15.13 -0.44
CA MET A 411 -13.71 -14.82 -1.30
C MET A 411 -13.60 -13.40 -1.87
N PRO A 412 -14.03 -13.15 -3.12
CA PRO A 412 -13.86 -11.86 -3.80
C PRO A 412 -14.48 -10.67 -3.07
N HIS A 413 -15.52 -10.86 -2.28
CA HIS A 413 -16.17 -9.79 -1.52
C HIS A 413 -15.45 -9.41 -0.21
N CYS A 414 -14.40 -10.14 0.19
CA CYS A 414 -13.56 -9.81 1.35
C CYS A 414 -12.47 -8.80 0.96
N HIS A 415 -12.89 -7.61 0.55
CA HIS A 415 -12.02 -6.61 -0.06
C HIS A 415 -10.90 -6.12 0.87
N ASN A 416 -11.20 -5.87 2.16
CA ASN A 416 -10.19 -5.39 3.11
C ASN A 416 -9.12 -6.43 3.41
N VAL A 417 -9.50 -7.71 3.48
CA VAL A 417 -8.55 -8.82 3.63
C VAL A 417 -7.65 -8.93 2.40
N ILE A 418 -8.24 -8.85 1.19
CA ILE A 418 -7.49 -8.87 -0.07
C ILE A 418 -6.50 -7.70 -0.13
N ASP A 419 -6.94 -6.47 0.14
CA ASP A 419 -6.08 -5.28 0.18
C ASP A 419 -4.94 -5.45 1.19
N ALA A 420 -5.24 -5.96 2.38
CA ALA A 420 -4.24 -6.18 3.41
C ALA A 420 -3.15 -7.16 2.96
N PHE A 421 -3.50 -8.33 2.41
CA PHE A 421 -2.50 -9.29 1.93
C PHE A 421 -1.68 -8.78 0.74
N LYS A 422 -2.28 -7.97 -0.12
CA LYS A 422 -1.57 -7.35 -1.26
C LYS A 422 -0.55 -6.29 -0.84
N HIS A 423 -0.87 -5.51 0.19
CA HIS A 423 -0.15 -4.28 0.49
C HIS A 423 0.48 -4.22 1.89
N HIS A 424 0.28 -5.22 2.76
CA HIS A 424 0.90 -5.24 4.08
C HIS A 424 2.41 -5.43 3.99
N ARG A 425 3.17 -4.46 4.54
CA ARG A 425 4.61 -4.34 4.34
C ARG A 425 5.36 -4.10 5.65
N VAL A 426 6.65 -4.38 5.63
CA VAL A 426 7.60 -3.92 6.63
C VAL A 426 8.33 -2.69 6.09
N ASP A 427 8.34 -1.61 6.84
CA ASP A 427 9.17 -0.46 6.51
C ASP A 427 10.66 -0.86 6.52
N ARG A 428 11.34 -0.63 5.40
CA ARG A 428 12.74 -1.06 5.23
C ARG A 428 13.71 -0.36 6.18
N LYS A 429 13.44 0.89 6.56
CA LYS A 429 14.29 1.72 7.41
C LYS A 429 14.05 1.43 8.89
N THR A 430 12.79 1.47 9.30
CA THR A 430 12.39 1.31 10.72
C THR A 430 12.22 -0.14 11.12
N LYS A 431 12.14 -1.08 10.15
CA LYS A 431 11.81 -2.50 10.36
C LYS A 431 10.45 -2.71 11.05
N SER A 432 9.62 -1.69 11.10
CA SER A 432 8.27 -1.77 11.65
C SER A 432 7.25 -2.22 10.60
N GLU A 433 6.25 -2.97 11.03
CA GLU A 433 5.14 -3.37 10.16
C GLU A 433 4.19 -2.21 9.88
N ASP A 434 3.57 -2.21 8.69
CA ASP A 434 2.50 -1.27 8.36
C ASP A 434 1.31 -1.45 9.31
N GLN A 435 1.12 -0.48 10.20
CA GLN A 435 0.05 -0.53 11.20
C GLN A 435 -1.33 -0.25 10.59
N LYS A 436 -1.41 0.30 9.38
CA LYS A 436 -2.69 0.64 8.74
C LYS A 436 -3.45 -0.61 8.29
N ARG A 437 -2.73 -1.60 7.74
CA ARG A 437 -3.31 -2.83 7.15
C ARG A 437 -3.15 -4.06 8.03
N LYS A 438 -2.76 -3.87 9.27
CA LYS A 438 -2.46 -4.97 10.19
C LYS A 438 -3.71 -5.70 10.69
N ASP A 439 -4.77 -4.97 11.04
CA ASP A 439 -5.94 -5.52 11.72
C ASP A 439 -6.63 -6.67 10.94
N PRO A 440 -6.82 -6.61 9.59
CA PRO A 440 -7.34 -7.74 8.83
C PRO A 440 -6.43 -8.98 8.89
N ILE A 441 -5.12 -8.77 8.85
CA ILE A 441 -4.13 -9.85 8.95
C ILE A 441 -4.15 -10.48 10.35
N ASP A 442 -4.19 -9.66 11.39
CA ASP A 442 -4.25 -10.15 12.78
C ASP A 442 -5.54 -10.93 13.03
N ALA A 443 -6.69 -10.48 12.50
CA ALA A 443 -7.92 -11.24 12.59
C ALA A 443 -7.83 -12.63 11.92
N VAL A 444 -7.18 -12.73 10.75
CA VAL A 444 -6.91 -14.02 10.08
C VAL A 444 -5.99 -14.88 10.94
N ARG A 445 -4.90 -14.33 11.48
CA ARG A 445 -3.94 -15.05 12.33
C ARG A 445 -4.60 -15.56 13.62
N ILE A 446 -5.43 -14.74 14.26
CA ILE A 446 -6.21 -15.13 15.46
C ILE A 446 -7.15 -16.26 15.11
N CYS A 447 -7.86 -16.18 13.98
CA CYS A 447 -8.75 -17.24 13.53
C CYS A 447 -8.01 -18.56 13.32
N MET A 448 -6.88 -18.54 12.64
CA MET A 448 -6.06 -19.73 12.40
C MET A 448 -5.49 -20.30 13.69
N ALA A 449 -5.00 -19.45 14.60
CA ALA A 449 -4.52 -19.89 15.91
C ALA A 449 -5.65 -20.54 16.74
N THR A 450 -6.88 -20.04 16.62
CA THR A 450 -8.05 -20.67 17.22
C THR A 450 -8.36 -22.02 16.57
N MET A 451 -8.27 -22.11 15.23
CA MET A 451 -8.47 -23.38 14.52
C MET A 451 -7.49 -24.47 14.98
N ASP A 452 -6.25 -24.10 15.25
CA ASP A 452 -5.21 -25.05 15.67
C ASP A 452 -5.47 -25.64 17.08
N GLN A 453 -6.27 -24.98 17.91
CA GLN A 453 -6.70 -25.49 19.21
C GLN A 453 -7.84 -26.51 19.11
N HIS A 454 -8.49 -26.60 17.95
CA HIS A 454 -9.62 -27.49 17.73
C HIS A 454 -9.28 -28.57 16.71
N PRO A 455 -9.42 -29.86 17.05
CA PRO A 455 -9.28 -30.94 16.09
C PRO A 455 -10.33 -30.78 14.98
N HIS A 456 -9.99 -31.20 13.77
CA HIS A 456 -10.97 -31.31 12.71
C HIS A 456 -12.01 -32.36 13.10
N VAL A 457 -13.29 -32.01 12.95
CA VAL A 457 -14.39 -32.95 13.10
C VAL A 457 -15.00 -33.13 11.73
N ASP A 458 -15.04 -34.37 11.27
CA ASP A 458 -15.76 -34.72 10.05
C ASP A 458 -17.25 -34.45 10.27
N PRO A 459 -17.86 -33.46 9.60
CA PRO A 459 -19.25 -33.12 9.82
C PRO A 459 -20.20 -34.27 9.44
N VAL A 460 -19.83 -35.06 8.42
CA VAL A 460 -20.64 -36.23 7.97
C VAL A 460 -20.59 -37.34 8.99
N ALA A 461 -19.44 -37.66 9.55
CA ALA A 461 -19.30 -38.64 10.59
C ALA A 461 -20.08 -38.24 11.90
N ALA A 462 -20.10 -36.93 12.19
CA ALA A 462 -20.87 -36.41 13.33
C ALA A 462 -22.37 -36.60 13.18
N ILE A 463 -22.92 -36.51 11.98
CA ILE A 463 -24.34 -36.74 11.66
C ILE A 463 -24.72 -38.21 11.88
N ILE A 464 -23.89 -39.11 11.37
CA ILE A 464 -24.12 -40.56 11.48
C ILE A 464 -24.21 -40.97 12.96
N ASN A 465 -23.35 -40.40 13.81
CA ASN A 465 -23.31 -40.69 15.25
C ASN A 465 -24.49 -40.08 16.04
N THR A 466 -25.15 -39.05 15.51
CA THR A 466 -26.33 -38.42 16.18
C THR A 466 -27.66 -38.99 15.76
N GLY A 467 -27.71 -39.99 14.87
CA GLY A 467 -28.91 -40.74 14.54
C GLY A 467 -29.91 -40.04 13.62
N SER A 468 -29.55 -38.94 12.96
CA SER A 468 -30.41 -38.29 11.96
C SER A 468 -30.44 -39.11 10.65
N ARG A 469 -31.55 -39.85 10.47
CA ARG A 469 -31.83 -40.62 9.26
C ARG A 469 -32.37 -39.68 8.18
N ASN A 470 -31.56 -39.18 7.29
CA ASN A 470 -31.90 -38.77 5.93
C ASN A 470 -30.70 -38.01 5.32
N VAL A 471 -29.65 -38.72 4.97
CA VAL A 471 -28.61 -38.18 4.10
C VAL A 471 -28.56 -39.09 2.89
N VAL A 472 -28.96 -38.55 1.73
CA VAL A 472 -28.67 -39.17 0.44
C VAL A 472 -27.15 -39.05 0.27
N ALA A 473 -26.47 -40.17 0.07
CA ALA A 473 -25.05 -40.22 -0.16
C ALA A 473 -24.70 -39.49 -1.52
N HIS A 474 -24.50 -38.19 -1.40
CA HIS A 474 -23.85 -37.40 -2.46
C HIS A 474 -22.35 -37.50 -2.19
N ASP A 475 -21.56 -37.77 -3.23
CA ASP A 475 -20.10 -37.80 -3.12
C ASP A 475 -19.57 -36.35 -3.29
N PRO A 476 -19.38 -35.58 -2.19
CA PRO A 476 -18.97 -34.17 -2.26
C PRO A 476 -17.54 -33.99 -2.76
N GLU A 477 -16.69 -35.01 -2.58
CA GLU A 477 -15.31 -34.98 -3.06
C GLU A 477 -15.23 -34.96 -4.58
N ARG A 478 -16.16 -35.65 -5.25
CA ARG A 478 -16.18 -35.70 -6.70
C ARG A 478 -16.61 -34.36 -7.31
N GLU A 479 -17.58 -33.68 -6.76
CA GLU A 479 -18.05 -32.36 -7.23
C GLU A 479 -17.02 -31.27 -6.97
N LEU A 480 -16.33 -31.31 -5.83
CA LEU A 480 -15.22 -30.41 -5.54
C LEU A 480 -14.05 -30.63 -6.51
N ARG A 481 -13.69 -31.90 -6.79
CA ARG A 481 -12.67 -32.23 -7.78
C ARG A 481 -13.02 -31.69 -9.16
N GLU A 482 -14.26 -31.75 -9.58
CA GLU A 482 -14.73 -31.22 -10.87
C GLU A 482 -14.73 -29.69 -10.89
N THR A 483 -15.01 -29.03 -9.76
CA THR A 483 -15.01 -27.56 -9.65
C THR A 483 -13.59 -26.98 -9.59
N PHE A 484 -12.65 -27.68 -8.96
CA PHE A 484 -11.23 -27.26 -8.89
C PHE A 484 -10.44 -27.55 -10.17
N LEU A 485 -10.78 -28.61 -10.91
CA LEU A 485 -9.99 -29.10 -12.05
C LEU A 485 -10.50 -28.63 -13.43
N ASN A 486 -11.74 -28.18 -13.57
CA ASN A 486 -12.38 -27.93 -14.87
C ASN A 486 -12.54 -26.45 -15.27
N ARG A 487 -11.85 -25.50 -14.64
CA ARG A 487 -11.76 -24.14 -15.19
C ARG A 487 -10.32 -23.83 -15.61
N ARG A 488 -10.05 -24.15 -16.89
CA ARG A 488 -8.94 -23.57 -17.68
C ARG A 488 -9.29 -22.16 -18.13
#